data_81d4a381f939ef20fef5edce207355cf
#
_entry.id   81d4a381f939ef20fef5edce207355cf
#
_cell.length_a   1.000
_cell.length_b   1.000
_cell.length_c   1.000
_cell.angle_alpha   90.00
_cell.angle_beta   90.00
_cell.angle_gamma   90.00
#
_symmetry.space_group_name_H-M   'P 1'
#
loop_
_entity.id
_entity.type
_entity.pdbx_description
1 polymer ?
#
loop_
_entity_poly.entity_id
_entity_poly.type
_entity_poly.pdbx_seq_one_letter_code
_entity_poly.pdbx_strand_id
1 'polypeptide(L)'
;MFPHFLPQEVNFLAERDSIYLASRIKRCSLSTPIAAQDIATAYVKLGTNETPILLLHGFDSSLLEFRHFIPYLAEKYQTWAIDLLGFGFTERLANLTYSADSIRKHLFSFWQSMIKRPVILVGVSMGGAAAIDFTLSYPEAVSRLVLINSVGYNGSFPIGRVLPQPIVKLGTEFWRQRRIQSLLWGKQWDLLDEKAEDVIRCAALPSMMPNWDLAINSFTSSGGYDRLSDRIALIDKPTLILWGEKDDVLGTAAADKFERAIVGSKLIWLAGMGHSPQWSHPELVTAHILKFADN
;
A
#
# COMPACT_ATOMS: atom_id res chain seq x y z
N MET A 1 -7.63 -6.35 22.24
CA MET A 1 -7.01 -5.08 22.68
C MET A 1 -6.13 -4.59 21.54
N PHE A 2 -6.24 -3.31 21.17
CA PHE A 2 -5.43 -2.72 20.10
C PHE A 2 -4.07 -2.25 20.61
N PRO A 3 -3.03 -2.22 19.74
CA PRO A 3 -1.74 -1.64 20.10
C PRO A 3 -1.87 -0.16 20.50
N HIS A 4 -1.17 0.24 21.56
CA HIS A 4 -1.24 1.57 22.16
C HIS A 4 -0.76 2.72 21.23
N PHE A 5 0.00 2.41 20.20
CA PHE A 5 0.48 3.41 19.22
C PHE A 5 -0.54 3.75 18.13
N LEU A 6 -1.64 3.01 18.05
CA LEU A 6 -2.73 3.35 17.13
C LEU A 6 -3.58 4.49 17.71
N PRO A 7 -4.21 5.31 16.84
CA PRO A 7 -5.16 6.32 17.29
C PRO A 7 -6.29 5.71 18.12
N GLN A 8 -6.82 6.46 19.10
CA GLN A 8 -7.91 5.97 19.97
C GLN A 8 -9.17 5.61 19.19
N GLU A 9 -9.37 6.24 18.04
CA GLU A 9 -10.48 6.01 17.11
C GLU A 9 -10.48 4.60 16.50
N VAL A 10 -9.41 3.83 16.64
CA VAL A 10 -9.39 2.41 16.31
C VAL A 10 -10.46 1.62 17.08
N ASN A 11 -10.89 2.12 18.25
CA ASN A 11 -11.97 1.54 19.03
C ASN A 11 -13.36 1.70 18.40
N PHE A 12 -13.50 2.49 17.34
CA PHE A 12 -14.72 2.62 16.57
C PHE A 12 -14.86 1.59 15.44
N LEU A 13 -13.83 0.77 15.18
CA LEU A 13 -13.94 -0.33 14.23
C LEU A 13 -15.01 -1.30 14.70
N ALA A 14 -15.89 -1.69 13.79
CA ALA A 14 -17.04 -2.56 14.05
C ALA A 14 -16.95 -3.89 13.29
N GLU A 15 -16.38 -3.86 12.08
CA GLU A 15 -16.22 -5.03 11.26
C GLU A 15 -15.19 -6.01 11.85
N ARG A 16 -15.54 -7.30 11.88
CA ARG A 16 -14.69 -8.36 12.44
C ARG A 16 -13.28 -8.38 11.86
N ASP A 17 -13.15 -8.25 10.55
CA ASP A 17 -11.86 -8.35 9.86
C ASP A 17 -11.00 -7.11 10.10
N SER A 18 -11.62 -5.93 10.21
CA SER A 18 -10.96 -4.69 10.60
C SER A 18 -10.39 -4.80 12.02
N ILE A 19 -11.18 -5.25 12.98
CA ILE A 19 -10.78 -5.47 14.38
C ILE A 19 -9.68 -6.54 14.44
N TYR A 20 -9.86 -7.65 13.71
CA TYR A 20 -8.90 -8.75 13.67
C TYR A 20 -7.53 -8.28 13.20
N LEU A 21 -7.45 -7.56 12.07
CA LEU A 21 -6.19 -7.10 11.53
C LEU A 21 -5.57 -5.99 12.40
N ALA A 22 -6.36 -4.99 12.80
CA ALA A 22 -5.88 -3.87 13.62
C ALA A 22 -5.28 -4.34 14.95
N SER A 23 -5.86 -5.36 15.60
CA SER A 23 -5.34 -5.92 16.84
C SER A 23 -4.00 -6.66 16.70
N ARG A 24 -3.58 -6.95 15.47
CA ARG A 24 -2.35 -7.69 15.14
C ARG A 24 -1.24 -6.83 14.57
N ILE A 25 -1.49 -5.53 14.41
CA ILE A 25 -0.46 -4.59 13.96
C ILE A 25 0.66 -4.55 15.01
N LYS A 26 1.87 -4.71 14.54
CA LYS A 26 3.09 -4.62 15.35
C LYS A 26 3.97 -3.51 14.81
N ARG A 27 4.91 -3.05 15.63
CA ARG A 27 6.03 -2.22 15.18
C ARG A 27 7.35 -2.91 15.47
N CYS A 28 8.30 -2.78 14.55
CA CYS A 28 9.71 -3.07 14.81
C CYS A 28 10.51 -1.78 14.74
N SER A 29 11.55 -1.68 15.57
CA SER A 29 12.56 -0.64 15.46
C SER A 29 13.48 -0.99 14.29
N LEU A 30 13.49 -0.18 13.26
CA LEU A 30 14.18 -0.45 12.00
C LEU A 30 15.30 0.57 11.76
N SER A 31 16.54 0.10 11.83
CA SER A 31 17.71 0.89 11.41
C SER A 31 17.74 1.01 9.89
N THR A 32 17.95 2.21 9.39
CA THR A 32 17.88 2.52 7.96
C THR A 32 18.97 3.51 7.56
N PRO A 33 19.45 3.50 6.31
CA PRO A 33 20.44 4.48 5.85
C PRO A 33 19.86 5.89 5.62
N ILE A 34 18.58 6.11 5.84
CA ILE A 34 17.89 7.38 5.58
C ILE A 34 17.67 8.23 6.82
N ALA A 35 17.91 7.67 8.01
CA ALA A 35 17.76 8.37 9.29
C ALA A 35 18.84 7.92 10.27
N ALA A 36 19.29 8.84 11.14
CA ALA A 36 20.25 8.51 12.20
C ALA A 36 19.63 7.69 13.34
N GLN A 37 18.32 7.83 13.55
CA GLN A 37 17.56 7.07 14.52
C GLN A 37 16.73 5.99 13.85
N ASP A 38 16.44 4.93 14.58
CA ASP A 38 15.56 3.88 14.12
C ASP A 38 14.16 4.42 13.84
N ILE A 39 13.47 3.79 12.87
CA ILE A 39 12.09 4.12 12.52
C ILE A 39 11.16 3.02 13.02
N ALA A 40 10.19 3.35 13.88
CA ALA A 40 9.19 2.41 14.34
C ALA A 40 8.22 2.05 13.19
N THR A 41 8.50 0.93 12.54
CA THR A 41 7.86 0.48 11.29
C THR A 41 6.70 -0.45 11.59
N ALA A 42 5.50 -0.08 11.15
CA ALA A 42 4.29 -0.87 11.36
C ALA A 42 4.15 -1.99 10.32
N TYR A 43 3.78 -3.18 10.78
CA TYR A 43 3.57 -4.36 9.95
C TYR A 43 2.60 -5.34 10.59
N VAL A 44 2.10 -6.26 9.77
CA VAL A 44 1.41 -7.48 10.20
C VAL A 44 2.10 -8.67 9.54
N LYS A 45 2.17 -9.78 10.28
CA LYS A 45 2.62 -11.07 9.75
C LYS A 45 1.59 -12.13 10.14
N LEU A 46 1.03 -12.83 9.17
CA LEU A 46 0.10 -13.95 9.34
C LEU A 46 0.61 -15.16 8.54
N GLY A 47 0.13 -16.35 8.94
CA GLY A 47 0.59 -17.60 8.30
C GLY A 47 2.00 -18.03 8.71
N THR A 48 2.31 -19.31 8.48
CA THR A 48 3.55 -19.95 8.96
C THR A 48 4.39 -20.59 7.87
N ASN A 49 3.87 -20.68 6.63
CA ASN A 49 4.56 -21.31 5.50
C ASN A 49 5.88 -20.61 5.14
N GLU A 50 6.75 -21.33 4.43
CA GLU A 50 8.10 -20.84 4.17
C GLU A 50 8.17 -19.75 3.11
N THR A 51 7.33 -19.78 2.07
CA THR A 51 7.37 -18.78 1.00
C THR A 51 6.66 -17.50 1.46
N PRO A 52 7.37 -16.37 1.54
CA PRO A 52 6.76 -15.12 2.00
C PRO A 52 6.06 -14.38 0.85
N ILE A 53 4.87 -13.86 1.14
CA ILE A 53 4.21 -12.81 0.36
C ILE A 53 4.36 -11.49 1.10
N LEU A 54 4.71 -10.42 0.39
CA LEU A 54 4.78 -9.07 0.95
C LEU A 54 3.81 -8.14 0.24
N LEU A 55 2.90 -7.52 1.00
CA LEU A 55 1.84 -6.65 0.50
C LEU A 55 2.20 -5.17 0.72
N LEU A 56 2.08 -4.36 -0.33
CA LEU A 56 2.31 -2.92 -0.34
C LEU A 56 1.02 -2.18 -0.72
N HIS A 57 0.53 -1.34 0.19
CA HIS A 57 -0.72 -0.60 0.07
C HIS A 57 -0.64 0.62 -0.86
N GLY A 58 -1.79 1.18 -1.23
CA GLY A 58 -1.93 2.35 -2.08
C GLY A 58 -1.55 3.68 -1.42
N PHE A 59 -1.65 4.78 -2.18
CA PHE A 59 -1.39 6.13 -1.70
C PHE A 59 -2.34 6.50 -0.56
N ASP A 60 -1.79 7.14 0.47
CA ASP A 60 -2.51 7.64 1.64
C ASP A 60 -3.43 6.59 2.29
N SER A 61 -2.98 5.33 2.27
CA SER A 61 -3.61 4.17 2.85
C SER A 61 -2.74 3.56 3.97
N SER A 62 -3.04 2.34 4.37
CA SER A 62 -2.29 1.55 5.34
C SER A 62 -2.46 0.05 5.07
N LEU A 63 -1.75 -0.76 5.83
CA LEU A 63 -1.90 -2.22 5.82
C LEU A 63 -3.34 -2.70 6.14
N LEU A 64 -4.20 -1.85 6.73
CA LEU A 64 -5.63 -2.13 6.92
C LEU A 64 -6.39 -2.25 5.59
N GLU A 65 -5.81 -1.78 4.49
CA GLU A 65 -6.31 -2.03 3.14
C GLU A 65 -6.46 -3.53 2.84
N PHE A 66 -5.64 -4.36 3.46
CA PHE A 66 -5.59 -5.79 3.23
C PHE A 66 -6.42 -6.64 4.21
N ARG A 67 -7.28 -6.02 5.05
CA ARG A 67 -8.01 -6.72 6.12
C ARG A 67 -8.88 -7.88 5.64
N HIS A 68 -9.50 -7.76 4.48
CA HIS A 68 -10.30 -8.83 3.87
C HIS A 68 -9.47 -9.83 3.04
N PHE A 69 -8.28 -9.44 2.65
CA PHE A 69 -7.45 -10.12 1.66
C PHE A 69 -6.35 -10.98 2.31
N ILE A 70 -5.69 -10.44 3.33
CA ILE A 70 -4.56 -11.11 4.00
C ILE A 70 -4.92 -12.44 4.66
N PRO A 71 -6.13 -12.65 5.26
CA PRO A 71 -6.47 -13.93 5.83
C PRO A 71 -6.45 -15.08 4.81
N TYR A 72 -6.99 -14.88 3.62
CA TYR A 72 -7.02 -15.91 2.57
C TYR A 72 -5.60 -16.29 2.08
N LEU A 73 -4.72 -15.30 1.92
CA LEU A 73 -3.33 -15.58 1.56
C LEU A 73 -2.58 -16.32 2.67
N ALA A 74 -2.86 -15.95 3.92
CA ALA A 74 -2.19 -16.50 5.10
C ALA A 74 -2.54 -17.98 5.39
N GLU A 75 -3.58 -18.52 4.77
CA GLU A 75 -3.90 -19.96 4.84
C GLU A 75 -2.81 -20.80 4.17
N LYS A 76 -2.18 -20.31 3.10
CA LYS A 76 -1.19 -21.04 2.30
C LYS A 76 0.21 -20.46 2.38
N TYR A 77 0.36 -19.18 2.65
CA TYR A 77 1.64 -18.47 2.58
C TYR A 77 1.91 -17.69 3.85
N GLN A 78 3.19 -17.51 4.19
CA GLN A 78 3.58 -16.52 5.19
C GLN A 78 3.34 -15.13 4.61
N THR A 79 2.28 -14.45 5.04
CA THR A 79 1.86 -13.18 4.46
C THR A 79 2.20 -12.01 5.37
N TRP A 80 2.94 -11.07 4.82
CA TRP A 80 3.34 -9.82 5.44
C TRP A 80 2.61 -8.66 4.79
N ALA A 81 2.20 -7.68 5.58
CA ALA A 81 1.81 -6.37 5.10
C ALA A 81 2.59 -5.33 5.88
N ILE A 82 3.15 -4.34 5.21
CA ILE A 82 3.92 -3.25 5.80
C ILE A 82 3.24 -1.92 5.50
N ASP A 83 3.27 -1.01 6.46
CA ASP A 83 2.97 0.40 6.18
C ASP A 83 4.21 1.07 5.59
N LEU A 84 4.09 1.51 4.35
CA LEU A 84 5.16 2.20 3.63
C LEU A 84 5.59 3.47 4.38
N LEU A 85 6.87 3.81 4.28
CA LEU A 85 7.42 5.00 4.91
C LEU A 85 6.64 6.26 4.53
N GLY A 86 6.22 7.03 5.54
CA GLY A 86 5.37 8.21 5.36
C GLY A 86 3.87 7.94 5.37
N PHE A 87 3.47 6.66 5.38
CA PHE A 87 2.07 6.23 5.33
C PHE A 87 1.69 5.34 6.51
N GLY A 88 0.40 5.01 6.60
CA GLY A 88 -0.15 4.11 7.59
C GLY A 88 0.20 4.50 9.02
N PHE A 89 0.62 3.52 9.80
CA PHE A 89 1.01 3.64 11.20
C PHE A 89 2.53 3.56 11.41
N THR A 90 3.33 3.54 10.34
CA THR A 90 4.79 3.69 10.42
C THR A 90 5.13 5.09 10.92
N GLU A 91 6.10 5.20 11.82
CA GLU A 91 6.53 6.47 12.41
C GLU A 91 7.01 7.45 11.35
N ARG A 92 6.66 8.71 11.52
CA ARG A 92 7.07 9.81 10.63
C ARG A 92 7.97 10.77 11.38
N LEU A 93 9.25 10.76 11.00
CA LEU A 93 10.25 11.66 11.55
C LEU A 93 10.15 13.04 10.90
N ALA A 94 10.15 14.11 11.70
CA ALA A 94 9.97 15.47 11.21
C ALA A 94 11.09 15.93 10.25
N ASN A 95 12.29 15.37 10.39
CA ASN A 95 13.49 15.76 9.64
C ASN A 95 13.80 14.82 8.47
N LEU A 96 12.81 13.99 8.05
CA LEU A 96 13.00 13.04 6.96
C LEU A 96 12.34 13.54 5.66
N THR A 97 13.02 13.31 4.54
CA THR A 97 12.43 13.52 3.22
C THR A 97 11.69 12.26 2.78
N TYR A 98 10.40 12.40 2.50
CA TYR A 98 9.56 11.32 2.00
C TYR A 98 9.51 11.37 0.48
N SER A 99 10.04 10.33 -0.15
CA SER A 99 10.15 10.20 -1.62
C SER A 99 10.15 8.73 -2.02
N ALA A 100 10.07 8.44 -3.31
CA ALA A 100 10.21 7.08 -3.81
C ALA A 100 11.54 6.43 -3.35
N ASP A 101 12.63 7.17 -3.37
CA ASP A 101 13.96 6.68 -2.94
C ASP A 101 14.00 6.32 -1.45
N SER A 102 13.44 7.17 -0.57
CA SER A 102 13.41 6.89 0.86
C SER A 102 12.47 5.71 1.20
N ILE A 103 11.32 5.58 0.51
CA ILE A 103 10.43 4.44 0.63
C ILE A 103 11.15 3.15 0.24
N ARG A 104 11.84 3.14 -0.89
CA ARG A 104 12.60 1.99 -1.38
C ARG A 104 13.67 1.53 -0.40
N LYS A 105 14.47 2.46 0.12
CA LYS A 105 15.55 2.17 1.09
C LYS A 105 14.99 1.64 2.41
N HIS A 106 13.91 2.22 2.90
CA HIS A 106 13.20 1.75 4.10
C HIS A 106 12.63 0.34 3.91
N LEU A 107 11.98 0.07 2.78
CA LEU A 107 11.43 -1.23 2.44
C LEU A 107 12.54 -2.30 2.34
N PHE A 108 13.69 -1.95 1.77
CA PHE A 108 14.85 -2.84 1.72
C PHE A 108 15.37 -3.18 3.12
N SER A 109 15.52 -2.16 4.00
CA SER A 109 15.93 -2.40 5.38
C SER A 109 14.96 -3.30 6.13
N PHE A 110 13.63 -3.14 5.89
CA PHE A 110 12.62 -4.03 6.46
C PHE A 110 12.77 -5.46 5.95
N TRP A 111 12.86 -5.65 4.63
CA TRP A 111 13.06 -6.97 4.03
C TRP A 111 14.33 -7.64 4.56
N GLN A 112 15.44 -6.92 4.58
CA GLN A 112 16.73 -7.42 5.03
C GLN A 112 16.74 -7.80 6.51
N SER A 113 15.99 -7.10 7.36
CA SER A 113 15.94 -7.33 8.81
C SER A 113 14.95 -8.42 9.19
N MET A 114 13.75 -8.41 8.57
CA MET A 114 12.60 -9.17 9.03
C MET A 114 12.28 -10.41 8.19
N ILE A 115 12.50 -10.37 6.88
CA ILE A 115 12.08 -11.45 5.95
C ILE A 115 13.26 -12.28 5.49
N LYS A 116 14.30 -11.65 4.95
CA LYS A 116 15.59 -12.25 4.56
C LYS A 116 15.51 -13.33 3.46
N ARG A 117 14.41 -13.43 2.77
CA ARG A 117 14.16 -14.41 1.69
C ARG A 117 13.43 -13.73 0.55
N PRO A 118 13.62 -14.18 -0.71
CA PRO A 118 12.88 -13.64 -1.84
C PRO A 118 11.37 -13.75 -1.61
N VAL A 119 10.64 -12.67 -1.86
CA VAL A 119 9.20 -12.58 -1.64
C VAL A 119 8.42 -12.66 -2.97
N ILE A 120 7.18 -13.12 -2.90
CA ILE A 120 6.16 -12.74 -3.87
C ILE A 120 5.69 -11.35 -3.47
N LEU A 121 6.06 -10.36 -4.27
CA LEU A 121 5.77 -8.95 -3.95
C LEU A 121 4.47 -8.54 -4.61
N VAL A 122 3.49 -8.11 -3.81
CA VAL A 122 2.17 -7.69 -4.27
C VAL A 122 1.99 -6.20 -3.98
N GLY A 123 1.76 -5.41 -5.00
CA GLY A 123 1.52 -3.97 -4.84
C GLY A 123 0.21 -3.52 -5.44
N VAL A 124 -0.53 -2.70 -4.67
CA VAL A 124 -1.80 -2.11 -5.10
C VAL A 124 -1.60 -0.62 -5.38
N SER A 125 -2.06 -0.13 -6.52
CA SER A 125 -2.02 1.30 -6.87
C SER A 125 -0.60 1.88 -6.72
N MET A 126 -0.36 2.86 -5.86
CA MET A 126 0.98 3.37 -5.54
C MET A 126 1.91 2.28 -4.97
N GLY A 127 1.38 1.33 -4.20
CA GLY A 127 2.14 0.16 -3.74
C GLY A 127 2.68 -0.69 -4.89
N GLY A 128 1.97 -0.72 -6.02
CA GLY A 128 2.46 -1.33 -7.26
C GLY A 128 3.69 -0.60 -7.82
N ALA A 129 3.68 0.73 -7.83
CA ALA A 129 4.85 1.51 -8.22
C ALA A 129 6.04 1.30 -7.26
N ALA A 130 5.77 1.22 -5.95
CA ALA A 130 6.79 0.87 -4.95
C ALA A 130 7.36 -0.54 -5.19
N ALA A 131 6.49 -1.50 -5.53
CA ALA A 131 6.89 -2.86 -5.84
C ALA A 131 7.77 -2.93 -7.10
N ILE A 132 7.43 -2.19 -8.15
CA ILE A 132 8.24 -2.08 -9.38
C ILE A 132 9.61 -1.48 -9.07
N ASP A 133 9.67 -0.33 -8.39
CA ASP A 133 10.93 0.34 -8.06
C ASP A 133 11.81 -0.53 -7.16
N PHE A 134 11.20 -1.25 -6.20
CA PHE A 134 11.88 -2.21 -5.33
C PHE A 134 12.43 -3.40 -6.13
N THR A 135 11.63 -4.01 -7.01
CA THR A 135 12.03 -5.15 -7.86
C THR A 135 13.22 -4.80 -8.76
N LEU A 136 13.18 -3.62 -9.38
CA LEU A 136 14.26 -3.13 -10.25
C LEU A 136 15.55 -2.80 -9.49
N SER A 137 15.46 -2.47 -8.21
CA SER A 137 16.60 -2.06 -7.40
C SER A 137 17.21 -3.20 -6.61
N TYR A 138 16.40 -4.20 -6.25
CA TYR A 138 16.79 -5.36 -5.42
C TYR A 138 16.16 -6.65 -5.99
N PRO A 139 16.52 -7.05 -7.21
CA PRO A 139 15.91 -8.20 -7.90
C PRO A 139 16.08 -9.50 -7.12
N GLU A 140 17.13 -9.64 -6.31
CA GLU A 140 17.36 -10.78 -5.43
C GLU A 140 16.32 -10.91 -4.30
N ALA A 141 15.68 -9.82 -3.94
CA ALA A 141 14.65 -9.80 -2.89
C ALA A 141 13.27 -10.23 -3.39
N VAL A 142 13.08 -10.33 -4.71
CA VAL A 142 11.77 -10.60 -5.32
C VAL A 142 11.83 -11.87 -6.17
N SER A 143 10.97 -12.83 -5.86
CA SER A 143 10.81 -14.05 -6.67
C SER A 143 9.76 -13.89 -7.76
N ARG A 144 8.66 -13.20 -7.47
CA ARG A 144 7.54 -12.91 -8.37
C ARG A 144 6.95 -11.55 -8.05
N LEU A 145 6.35 -10.90 -9.04
CA LEU A 145 5.70 -9.60 -8.90
C LEU A 145 4.20 -9.72 -9.22
N VAL A 146 3.36 -9.12 -8.38
CA VAL A 146 1.92 -8.98 -8.62
C VAL A 146 1.54 -7.50 -8.55
N LEU A 147 0.94 -7.00 -9.61
CA LEU A 147 0.50 -5.61 -9.74
C LEU A 147 -1.03 -5.56 -9.80
N ILE A 148 -1.66 -4.86 -8.87
CA ILE A 148 -3.12 -4.69 -8.81
C ILE A 148 -3.42 -3.21 -9.07
N ASN A 149 -4.06 -2.89 -10.20
CA ASN A 149 -4.40 -1.53 -10.59
C ASN A 149 -3.24 -0.54 -10.32
N SER A 150 -2.06 -0.85 -10.87
CA SER A 150 -0.79 -0.27 -10.45
C SER A 150 -0.53 1.10 -11.05
N VAL A 151 -0.01 2.03 -10.24
CA VAL A 151 0.69 3.23 -10.71
C VAL A 151 1.98 2.81 -11.43
N GLY A 152 2.38 3.56 -12.46
CA GLY A 152 3.60 3.34 -13.23
C GLY A 152 3.63 4.13 -14.51
N TYR A 153 2.58 4.04 -15.32
CA TYR A 153 2.37 4.90 -16.49
C TYR A 153 1.49 6.12 -16.17
N ASN A 154 0.60 6.00 -15.19
CA ASN A 154 -0.32 7.04 -14.72
C ASN A 154 -0.25 7.13 -13.18
N GLY A 155 -0.90 8.13 -12.58
CA GLY A 155 -1.10 8.23 -11.14
C GLY A 155 0.09 8.80 -10.34
N SER A 156 1.07 9.39 -10.99
CA SER A 156 2.15 10.14 -10.33
C SER A 156 1.74 11.60 -10.08
N PHE A 157 2.59 12.32 -9.33
CA PHE A 157 2.33 13.72 -8.94
C PHE A 157 3.26 14.73 -9.63
N PRO A 158 3.31 14.80 -10.97
CA PRO A 158 4.25 15.70 -11.66
C PRO A 158 4.01 17.17 -11.32
N ILE A 159 2.74 17.56 -11.10
CA ILE A 159 2.35 18.91 -10.71
C ILE A 159 2.81 19.24 -9.27
N GLY A 160 2.91 18.26 -8.39
CA GLY A 160 3.35 18.45 -7.01
C GLY A 160 4.73 19.08 -6.87
N ARG A 161 5.60 18.90 -7.88
CA ARG A 161 6.95 19.50 -7.92
C ARG A 161 6.94 21.01 -8.17
N VAL A 162 5.91 21.52 -8.83
CA VAL A 162 5.85 22.92 -9.26
C VAL A 162 4.87 23.77 -8.45
N LEU A 163 4.01 23.13 -7.65
CA LEU A 163 3.08 23.86 -6.81
C LEU A 163 3.79 24.51 -5.60
N PRO A 164 3.49 25.77 -5.28
CA PRO A 164 3.99 26.42 -4.06
C PRO A 164 3.58 25.63 -2.81
N GLN A 165 4.53 25.45 -1.88
CA GLN A 165 4.33 24.70 -0.64
C GLN A 165 3.08 25.12 0.18
N PRO A 166 2.71 26.42 0.28
CA PRO A 166 1.49 26.82 0.99
C PRO A 166 0.21 26.22 0.36
N ILE A 167 0.16 26.12 -0.97
CA ILE A 167 -1.00 25.55 -1.68
C ILE A 167 -1.09 24.05 -1.43
N VAL A 168 0.02 23.33 -1.49
CA VAL A 168 0.08 21.90 -1.19
C VAL A 168 -0.38 21.62 0.24
N LYS A 169 0.13 22.38 1.22
CA LYS A 169 -0.26 22.26 2.64
C LYS A 169 -1.75 22.51 2.85
N LEU A 170 -2.31 23.55 2.23
CA LEU A 170 -3.73 23.86 2.35
C LEU A 170 -4.60 22.73 1.79
N GLY A 171 -4.23 22.19 0.63
CA GLY A 171 -4.93 21.04 0.02
C GLY A 171 -4.86 19.80 0.91
N THR A 172 -3.69 19.50 1.46
CA THR A 172 -3.50 18.34 2.35
C THR A 172 -4.31 18.47 3.63
N GLU A 173 -4.33 19.64 4.26
CA GLU A 173 -5.13 19.87 5.47
C GLU A 173 -6.64 19.80 5.18
N PHE A 174 -7.08 20.31 4.04
CA PHE A 174 -8.47 20.17 3.60
C PHE A 174 -8.89 18.70 3.47
N TRP A 175 -8.05 17.85 2.85
CA TRP A 175 -8.29 16.41 2.73
C TRP A 175 -8.29 15.72 4.08
N ARG A 176 -7.35 16.07 4.95
CA ARG A 176 -7.28 15.55 6.32
C ARG A 176 -8.57 15.85 7.09
N GLN A 177 -9.03 17.09 7.07
CA GLN A 177 -10.26 17.51 7.77
C GLN A 177 -11.48 16.77 7.22
N ARG A 178 -11.59 16.61 5.91
CA ARG A 178 -12.69 15.82 5.31
C ARG A 178 -12.69 14.37 5.77
N ARG A 179 -11.53 13.73 5.87
CA ARG A 179 -11.41 12.35 6.37
C ARG A 179 -11.77 12.24 7.84
N ILE A 180 -11.29 13.14 8.68
CA ILE A 180 -11.62 13.16 10.11
C ILE A 180 -13.12 13.42 10.29
N GLN A 181 -13.69 14.36 9.54
CA GLN A 181 -15.12 14.63 9.59
C GLN A 181 -15.96 13.41 9.15
N SER A 182 -15.54 12.69 8.13
CA SER A 182 -16.24 11.46 7.70
C SER A 182 -16.29 10.39 8.79
N LEU A 183 -15.26 10.31 9.65
CA LEU A 183 -15.28 9.43 10.84
C LEU A 183 -16.35 9.83 11.86
N LEU A 184 -16.50 11.15 12.07
CA LEU A 184 -17.44 11.68 13.04
C LEU A 184 -18.89 11.63 12.53
N TRP A 185 -19.09 11.80 11.23
CA TRP A 185 -20.40 11.82 10.59
C TRP A 185 -20.93 10.43 10.23
N GLY A 186 -20.07 9.44 10.07
CA GLY A 186 -20.46 8.04 9.81
C GLY A 186 -21.43 7.50 10.88
N LYS A 187 -21.39 8.06 12.10
CA LYS A 187 -22.38 7.76 13.16
C LYS A 187 -23.81 8.30 12.88
N GLN A 188 -23.96 9.24 11.94
CA GLN A 188 -25.27 9.81 11.58
C GLN A 188 -25.92 9.14 10.36
N TRP A 189 -25.21 8.21 9.72
CA TRP A 189 -25.70 7.53 8.53
C TRP A 189 -26.11 6.10 8.90
N ASP A 190 -27.28 5.95 9.50
CA ASP A 190 -27.96 4.67 9.78
C ASP A 190 -28.21 3.82 8.50
N LEU A 191 -27.66 4.24 7.36
CA LEU A 191 -27.82 3.61 6.04
C LEU A 191 -26.61 2.81 5.58
N LEU A 192 -25.45 2.89 6.27
CA LEU A 192 -24.25 2.15 5.90
C LEU A 192 -24.13 0.89 6.77
N ASP A 193 -23.84 -0.24 6.16
CA ASP A 193 -23.45 -1.43 6.91
C ASP A 193 -22.06 -1.26 7.55
N GLU A 194 -21.73 -2.10 8.54
CA GLU A 194 -20.46 -2.05 9.28
C GLU A 194 -19.22 -2.09 8.36
N LYS A 195 -19.31 -2.76 7.22
CA LYS A 195 -18.23 -2.85 6.24
C LYS A 195 -17.98 -1.51 5.56
N ALA A 196 -19.04 -0.83 5.12
CA ALA A 196 -18.93 0.46 4.47
C ALA A 196 -18.42 1.54 5.44
N GLU A 197 -18.85 1.50 6.70
CA GLU A 197 -18.32 2.39 7.74
C GLU A 197 -16.84 2.15 8.00
N ASP A 198 -16.41 0.90 8.11
CA ASP A 198 -15.02 0.57 8.40
C ASP A 198 -14.08 0.84 7.22
N VAL A 199 -14.56 0.87 5.97
CA VAL A 199 -13.78 1.40 4.83
C VAL A 199 -13.33 2.84 5.11
N ILE A 200 -14.28 3.69 5.54
CA ILE A 200 -14.02 5.10 5.87
C ILE A 200 -13.09 5.20 7.09
N ARG A 201 -13.38 4.42 8.15
CA ARG A 201 -12.58 4.43 9.39
C ARG A 201 -11.14 4.00 9.14
N CYS A 202 -10.93 2.87 8.47
CA CYS A 202 -9.60 2.37 8.14
C CYS A 202 -8.81 3.35 7.27
N ALA A 203 -9.46 4.04 6.34
CA ALA A 203 -8.82 5.06 5.51
C ALA A 203 -8.44 6.32 6.29
N ALA A 204 -9.21 6.69 7.33
CA ALA A 204 -8.99 7.92 8.08
C ALA A 204 -7.99 7.77 9.24
N LEU A 205 -7.91 6.58 9.88
CA LEU A 205 -7.01 6.34 11.02
C LEU A 205 -5.56 6.79 10.78
N PRO A 206 -4.91 6.51 9.63
CA PRO A 206 -3.54 6.97 9.39
C PRO A 206 -3.37 8.49 9.39
N SER A 207 -4.41 9.25 9.02
CA SER A 207 -4.36 10.72 8.99
C SER A 207 -4.33 11.37 10.38
N MET A 208 -4.62 10.59 11.42
CA MET A 208 -4.54 11.01 12.82
C MET A 208 -3.15 10.82 13.42
N MET A 209 -2.25 10.11 12.73
CA MET A 209 -0.89 9.92 13.18
C MET A 209 -0.07 11.22 13.08
N PRO A 210 0.90 11.43 13.99
CA PRO A 210 1.79 12.59 13.95
C PRO A 210 2.50 12.75 12.60
N ASN A 211 2.72 13.99 12.16
CA ASN A 211 3.45 14.35 10.93
C ASN A 211 2.86 13.75 9.63
N TRP A 212 1.57 13.39 9.62
CA TRP A 212 0.93 12.86 8.43
C TRP A 212 0.97 13.87 7.27
N ASP A 213 0.60 15.11 7.54
CA ASP A 213 0.61 16.21 6.57
C ASP A 213 2.02 16.48 6.02
N LEU A 214 3.04 16.46 6.88
CA LEU A 214 4.43 16.64 6.48
C LEU A 214 4.86 15.54 5.49
N ALA A 215 4.56 14.28 5.79
CA ALA A 215 4.96 13.16 4.94
C ALA A 215 4.25 13.18 3.59
N ILE A 216 2.91 13.43 3.58
CA ILE A 216 2.13 13.53 2.34
C ILE A 216 2.63 14.69 1.48
N ASN A 217 2.85 15.86 2.07
CA ASN A 217 3.38 17.03 1.36
C ASN A 217 4.77 16.78 0.79
N SER A 218 5.67 16.17 1.56
CA SER A 218 7.01 15.83 1.11
C SER A 218 6.98 14.85 -0.07
N PHE A 219 6.18 13.79 0.03
CA PHE A 219 6.06 12.78 -1.03
C PHE A 219 5.46 13.36 -2.32
N THR A 220 4.36 14.10 -2.24
CA THR A 220 3.73 14.71 -3.43
C THR A 220 4.63 15.74 -4.08
N SER A 221 5.33 16.56 -3.28
CA SER A 221 6.31 17.54 -3.79
C SER A 221 7.55 16.89 -4.40
N SER A 222 7.88 15.66 -4.03
CA SER A 222 8.97 14.90 -4.68
C SER A 222 8.62 14.43 -6.10
N GLY A 223 7.32 14.47 -6.46
CA GLY A 223 6.76 13.92 -7.70
C GLY A 223 6.38 12.44 -7.60
N GLY A 224 6.59 11.82 -6.44
CA GLY A 224 6.27 10.40 -6.22
C GLY A 224 7.03 9.49 -7.18
N TYR A 225 6.30 8.69 -7.96
CA TYR A 225 6.85 7.71 -8.91
C TYR A 225 6.77 8.19 -10.38
N ASP A 226 6.93 9.47 -10.66
CA ASP A 226 6.75 10.09 -11.98
C ASP A 226 7.76 9.64 -13.07
N ARG A 227 8.88 9.00 -12.69
CA ARG A 227 9.93 8.53 -13.60
C ARG A 227 9.99 7.01 -13.76
N LEU A 228 8.94 6.33 -13.37
CA LEU A 228 8.97 4.86 -13.34
C LEU A 228 8.72 4.24 -14.72
N SER A 229 7.91 4.87 -15.56
CA SER A 229 7.49 4.36 -16.87
C SER A 229 8.63 3.87 -17.76
N ASP A 230 9.75 4.60 -17.77
CA ASP A 230 10.90 4.32 -18.62
C ASP A 230 11.68 3.06 -18.20
N ARG A 231 11.42 2.57 -16.99
CA ARG A 231 12.15 1.44 -16.39
C ARG A 231 11.33 0.15 -16.32
N ILE A 232 10.03 0.20 -16.56
CA ILE A 232 9.11 -0.95 -16.43
C ILE A 232 9.53 -2.13 -17.31
N ALA A 233 10.01 -1.86 -18.52
CA ALA A 233 10.49 -2.87 -19.46
C ALA A 233 11.76 -3.61 -18.98
N LEU A 234 12.42 -3.15 -17.92
CA LEU A 234 13.59 -3.79 -17.32
C LEU A 234 13.24 -4.85 -16.27
N ILE A 235 11.95 -5.05 -15.99
CA ILE A 235 11.52 -6.10 -15.05
C ILE A 235 11.75 -7.48 -15.68
N ASP A 236 12.54 -8.28 -14.98
CA ASP A 236 12.91 -9.66 -15.38
C ASP A 236 12.18 -10.75 -14.56
N LYS A 237 11.29 -10.37 -13.66
CA LYS A 237 10.57 -11.28 -12.78
C LYS A 237 9.24 -11.75 -13.39
N PRO A 238 8.86 -13.02 -13.18
CA PRO A 238 7.50 -13.45 -13.48
C PRO A 238 6.50 -12.47 -12.87
N THR A 239 5.61 -11.93 -13.71
CA THR A 239 4.72 -10.84 -13.30
C THR A 239 3.27 -11.17 -13.63
N LEU A 240 2.40 -11.02 -12.62
CA LEU A 240 0.95 -11.05 -12.76
C LEU A 240 0.40 -9.63 -12.66
N ILE A 241 -0.42 -9.23 -13.62
CA ILE A 241 -1.10 -7.95 -13.64
C ILE A 241 -2.60 -8.22 -13.50
N LEU A 242 -3.22 -7.69 -12.44
CA LEU A 242 -4.65 -7.75 -12.20
C LEU A 242 -5.22 -6.35 -12.37
N TRP A 243 -6.22 -6.19 -13.24
CA TRP A 243 -6.76 -4.87 -13.53
C TRP A 243 -8.28 -4.89 -13.60
N GLY A 244 -8.92 -3.98 -12.85
CA GLY A 244 -10.37 -3.80 -12.90
C GLY A 244 -10.81 -3.11 -14.20
N GLU A 245 -11.77 -3.69 -14.90
CA GLU A 245 -12.31 -3.13 -16.16
C GLU A 245 -12.96 -1.76 -15.96
N LYS A 246 -13.41 -1.46 -14.75
CA LYS A 246 -14.05 -0.19 -14.37
C LYS A 246 -13.18 0.66 -13.44
N ASP A 247 -11.84 0.56 -13.57
CA ASP A 247 -10.96 1.45 -12.82
C ASP A 247 -11.18 2.90 -13.25
N ASP A 248 -11.82 3.67 -12.40
CA ASP A 248 -12.14 5.09 -12.59
C ASP A 248 -11.10 6.04 -11.98
N VAL A 249 -10.09 5.48 -11.27
CA VAL A 249 -9.00 6.25 -10.65
C VAL A 249 -7.81 6.38 -11.58
N LEU A 250 -7.30 5.26 -12.11
CA LEU A 250 -6.16 5.23 -13.03
C LEU A 250 -6.57 5.05 -14.49
N GLY A 251 -7.81 4.66 -14.73
CA GLY A 251 -8.27 4.21 -16.04
C GLY A 251 -7.66 2.86 -16.42
N THR A 252 -7.97 2.40 -17.62
CA THR A 252 -7.58 1.05 -18.08
C THR A 252 -6.40 1.04 -19.06
N ALA A 253 -6.06 2.19 -19.64
CA ALA A 253 -5.04 2.27 -20.69
C ALA A 253 -3.61 1.86 -20.28
N ALA A 254 -3.33 1.85 -18.97
CA ALA A 254 -2.03 1.44 -18.46
C ALA A 254 -1.86 -0.08 -18.42
N ALA A 255 -2.93 -0.85 -18.25
CA ALA A 255 -2.89 -2.31 -18.13
C ALA A 255 -2.19 -2.99 -19.31
N ASP A 256 -2.63 -2.67 -20.53
CA ASP A 256 -2.04 -3.21 -21.78
C ASP A 256 -0.59 -2.74 -21.98
N LYS A 257 -0.24 -1.54 -21.47
CA LYS A 257 1.13 -1.04 -21.54
C LYS A 257 2.05 -1.87 -20.64
N PHE A 258 1.59 -2.21 -19.44
CA PHE A 258 2.34 -3.09 -18.54
C PHE A 258 2.57 -4.46 -19.17
N GLU A 259 1.53 -5.10 -19.72
CA GLU A 259 1.64 -6.42 -20.33
C GLU A 259 2.61 -6.42 -21.52
N ARG A 260 2.54 -5.40 -22.38
CA ARG A 260 3.46 -5.28 -23.51
C ARG A 260 4.89 -4.98 -23.11
N ALA A 261 5.11 -4.27 -22.01
CA ALA A 261 6.44 -3.86 -21.58
C ALA A 261 7.17 -4.94 -20.77
N ILE A 262 6.45 -5.70 -19.95
CA ILE A 262 7.07 -6.71 -19.07
C ILE A 262 7.03 -8.07 -19.77
N VAL A 263 8.18 -8.54 -20.24
CA VAL A 263 8.29 -9.81 -20.98
C VAL A 263 7.82 -10.98 -20.11
N GLY A 264 6.91 -11.79 -20.63
CA GLY A 264 6.36 -12.95 -19.93
C GLY A 264 5.36 -12.62 -18.82
N SER A 265 4.91 -11.38 -18.72
CA SER A 265 3.82 -11.02 -17.81
C SER A 265 2.48 -11.59 -18.27
N LYS A 266 1.56 -11.72 -17.33
CA LYS A 266 0.18 -12.15 -17.59
C LYS A 266 -0.79 -11.09 -17.09
N LEU A 267 -1.56 -10.51 -17.98
CA LEU A 267 -2.67 -9.62 -17.63
C LEU A 267 -3.96 -10.44 -17.44
N ILE A 268 -4.68 -10.15 -16.38
CA ILE A 268 -6.04 -10.65 -16.11
C ILE A 268 -6.93 -9.44 -15.87
N TRP A 269 -7.91 -9.26 -16.72
CA TRP A 269 -8.97 -8.30 -16.54
C TRP A 269 -9.98 -8.81 -15.51
N LEU A 270 -10.31 -7.99 -14.53
CA LEU A 270 -11.29 -8.30 -13.49
C LEU A 270 -12.63 -7.66 -13.89
N ALA A 271 -13.51 -8.50 -14.44
CA ALA A 271 -14.78 -8.06 -15.02
C ALA A 271 -15.64 -7.32 -14.02
N GLY A 272 -16.10 -6.12 -14.42
CA GLY A 272 -16.98 -5.28 -13.62
C GLY A 272 -16.37 -4.62 -12.39
N MET A 273 -15.08 -4.84 -12.09
CA MET A 273 -14.40 -4.31 -10.90
C MET A 273 -13.76 -2.95 -11.15
N GLY A 274 -13.76 -2.12 -10.09
CA GLY A 274 -13.12 -0.79 -10.06
C GLY A 274 -11.68 -0.83 -9.59
N HIS A 275 -11.22 0.29 -9.00
CA HIS A 275 -9.82 0.51 -8.59
C HIS A 275 -9.34 -0.40 -7.44
N SER A 276 -10.22 -0.87 -6.58
CA SER A 276 -9.87 -1.62 -5.37
C SER A 276 -10.49 -3.02 -5.33
N PRO A 277 -10.16 -3.91 -6.28
CA PRO A 277 -10.73 -5.26 -6.35
C PRO A 277 -10.37 -6.12 -5.14
N GLN A 278 -9.25 -5.88 -4.47
CA GLN A 278 -8.84 -6.54 -3.23
C GLN A 278 -9.79 -6.25 -2.05
N TRP A 279 -10.60 -5.20 -2.13
CA TRP A 279 -11.64 -4.90 -1.14
C TRP A 279 -12.98 -5.49 -1.52
N SER A 280 -13.38 -5.29 -2.78
CA SER A 280 -14.70 -5.69 -3.25
C SER A 280 -14.82 -7.20 -3.51
N HIS A 281 -13.75 -7.84 -3.95
CA HIS A 281 -13.71 -9.26 -4.33
C HIS A 281 -12.41 -9.94 -3.86
N PRO A 282 -12.12 -9.95 -2.55
CA PRO A 282 -10.85 -10.44 -2.01
C PRO A 282 -10.57 -11.90 -2.35
N GLU A 283 -11.60 -12.76 -2.35
CA GLU A 283 -11.48 -14.18 -2.68
C GLU A 283 -11.03 -14.41 -4.11
N LEU A 284 -11.61 -13.69 -5.08
CA LEU A 284 -11.26 -13.83 -6.49
C LEU A 284 -9.83 -13.35 -6.75
N VAL A 285 -9.46 -12.19 -6.20
CA VAL A 285 -8.10 -11.65 -6.33
C VAL A 285 -7.09 -12.60 -5.70
N THR A 286 -7.40 -13.13 -4.52
CA THR A 286 -6.57 -14.14 -3.85
C THR A 286 -6.40 -15.39 -4.70
N ALA A 287 -7.47 -15.92 -5.29
CA ALA A 287 -7.41 -17.13 -6.14
C ALA A 287 -6.45 -16.96 -7.33
N HIS A 288 -6.45 -15.78 -7.96
CA HIS A 288 -5.51 -15.47 -9.05
C HIS A 288 -4.06 -15.43 -8.55
N ILE A 289 -3.82 -14.82 -7.39
CA ILE A 289 -2.46 -14.74 -6.82
C ILE A 289 -1.97 -16.11 -6.39
N LEU A 290 -2.79 -16.91 -5.71
CA LEU A 290 -2.41 -18.26 -5.30
C LEU A 290 -2.08 -19.14 -6.51
N LYS A 291 -2.93 -19.10 -7.55
CA LYS A 291 -2.65 -19.83 -8.79
C LYS A 291 -1.34 -19.41 -9.46
N PHE A 292 -1.00 -18.12 -9.39
CA PHE A 292 0.26 -17.60 -9.93
C PHE A 292 1.46 -17.94 -9.04
N ALA A 293 1.26 -18.01 -7.74
CA ALA A 293 2.30 -18.31 -6.77
C ALA A 293 2.72 -19.79 -6.80
N ASP A 294 1.77 -20.70 -7.11
CA ASP A 294 1.98 -22.16 -7.14
C ASP A 294 2.66 -22.65 -8.45
N ASN A 295 2.72 -21.80 -9.51
CA ASN A 295 3.37 -22.12 -10.78
C ASN A 295 4.85 -21.69 -10.81
#